data_355c6823735770a7b818ba0af9ad153e
#
_entry.id   355c6823735770a7b818ba0af9ad153e
#
_cell.length_a   1.000
_cell.length_b   1.000
_cell.length_c   1.000
_cell.angle_alpha   90.00
_cell.angle_beta   90.00
_cell.angle_gamma   90.00
#
_symmetry.space_group_name_H-M   'P 1'
#
loop_
_entity.id
_entity.type
_entity.pdbx_description
1 polymer ?
#
loop_
_entity_poly.entity_id
_entity_poly.type
_entity_poly.pdbx_seq_one_letter_code
_entity_poly.pdbx_strand_id
1 'polypeptide(L)'
;KYIQEFKNNLTEIGKPSVTKSKVKPYTKVSFKPDYARLGISGLSEDMLSLFKKRVYDVSAITDKTIKVKLNGQVVPCKNFEQYIDLYVGSKTDTKRVYEQTDPRWEYAVCLAPNDEFQQVSFVNGIYTSKGGKHVEYIMNQIIRKLCVYIKQKKKVDVKPTTIKEQLMLFLRCDIENPSFNSQTKDELGTAVPKFGSSCTVSDGFIEKIAKMGVM
;
A
#
# COMPACT_ATOMS: atom_id res chain seq x y z
N LYS A 1 -5.97 -32.55 10.99
CA LYS A 1 -4.98 -31.91 10.15
C LYS A 1 -5.18 -32.39 8.73
N TYR A 2 -5.29 -31.49 7.77
CA TYR A 2 -5.34 -31.78 6.33
C TYR A 2 -3.98 -31.48 5.73
N ILE A 3 -3.45 -32.38 4.89
CA ILE A 3 -2.23 -32.16 4.11
C ILE A 3 -2.48 -32.70 2.70
N GLN A 4 -2.10 -31.92 1.70
CA GLN A 4 -2.10 -32.35 0.30
C GLN A 4 -0.86 -31.80 -0.39
N GLU A 5 -0.23 -32.63 -1.22
CA GLU A 5 0.92 -32.25 -2.03
C GLU A 5 0.56 -32.24 -3.50
N PHE A 6 1.14 -31.30 -4.22
CA PHE A 6 1.00 -31.14 -5.66
C PHE A 6 2.41 -31.14 -6.26
N LYS A 7 2.62 -31.83 -7.38
CA LYS A 7 3.93 -31.96 -8.05
C LYS A 7 3.82 -31.66 -9.53
N ASN A 8 4.96 -31.54 -10.19
CA ASN A 8 5.08 -31.38 -11.65
C ASN A 8 4.13 -30.31 -12.22
N ASN A 9 4.23 -29.08 -11.69
CA ASN A 9 3.40 -27.94 -12.10
C ASN A 9 1.89 -28.24 -12.02
N LEU A 10 1.46 -28.92 -10.94
CA LEU A 10 0.07 -29.32 -10.64
C LEU A 10 -0.49 -30.43 -11.55
N THR A 11 0.34 -31.07 -12.37
CA THR A 11 -0.12 -32.24 -13.17
C THR A 11 -0.27 -33.49 -12.32
N GLU A 12 0.46 -33.57 -11.20
CA GLU A 12 0.30 -34.63 -10.21
C GLU A 12 -0.36 -34.07 -8.96
N ILE A 13 -1.57 -34.55 -8.69
CA ILE A 13 -2.35 -34.17 -7.51
C ILE A 13 -2.31 -35.31 -6.51
N GLY A 14 -1.59 -35.12 -5.40
CA GLY A 14 -1.47 -36.10 -4.34
C GLY A 14 -2.81 -36.35 -3.62
N LYS A 15 -3.00 -37.53 -3.08
CA LYS A 15 -4.17 -37.84 -2.24
C LYS A 15 -4.10 -37.02 -0.94
N PRO A 16 -5.18 -36.38 -0.51
CA PRO A 16 -5.18 -35.67 0.76
C PRO A 16 -5.10 -36.64 1.94
N SER A 17 -4.30 -36.27 2.93
CA SER A 17 -4.21 -36.95 4.22
C SER A 17 -4.98 -36.15 5.28
N VAL A 18 -5.96 -36.80 5.92
CA VAL A 18 -6.77 -36.19 6.97
C VAL A 18 -6.56 -36.94 8.29
N THR A 19 -6.03 -36.25 9.29
CA THR A 19 -5.75 -36.83 10.60
C THR A 19 -6.32 -35.98 11.73
N LYS A 20 -6.68 -36.59 12.87
CA LYS A 20 -7.02 -35.84 14.08
C LYS A 20 -5.83 -35.04 14.56
N SER A 21 -6.08 -33.83 15.05
CA SER A 21 -5.02 -32.94 15.53
C SER A 21 -5.51 -32.13 16.74
N LYS A 22 -4.64 -31.98 17.73
CA LYS A 22 -4.82 -31.09 18.88
C LYS A 22 -4.08 -29.76 18.76
N VAL A 23 -3.39 -29.56 17.64
CA VAL A 23 -2.64 -28.32 17.38
C VAL A 23 -3.61 -27.17 17.10
N LYS A 24 -3.28 -25.98 17.60
CA LYS A 24 -4.03 -24.76 17.32
C LYS A 24 -4.22 -24.59 15.80
N PRO A 25 -5.41 -24.22 15.32
CA PRO A 25 -5.67 -24.07 13.88
C PRO A 25 -4.67 -23.14 13.19
N TYR A 26 -4.22 -23.56 12.02
CA TYR A 26 -3.35 -22.75 11.16
C TYR A 26 -3.50 -23.17 9.69
N THR A 27 -3.14 -22.29 8.77
CA THR A 27 -2.96 -22.59 7.36
C THR A 27 -1.48 -22.44 7.00
N LYS A 28 -0.93 -23.43 6.27
CA LYS A 28 0.44 -23.38 5.77
C LYS A 28 0.44 -23.68 4.28
N VAL A 29 1.01 -22.78 3.51
CA VAL A 29 1.28 -23.00 2.07
C VAL A 29 2.79 -22.99 1.88
N SER A 30 3.31 -23.99 1.17
CA SER A 30 4.73 -24.10 0.80
C SER A 30 4.83 -24.42 -0.67
N PHE A 31 5.72 -23.77 -1.39
CA PHE A 31 5.93 -24.06 -2.80
C PHE A 31 7.40 -23.84 -3.18
N LYS A 32 7.82 -24.51 -4.24
CA LYS A 32 9.10 -24.30 -4.91
C LYS A 32 8.80 -23.92 -6.36
N PRO A 33 9.29 -22.76 -6.83
CA PRO A 33 9.12 -22.37 -8.22
C PRO A 33 9.80 -23.35 -9.18
N ASP A 34 9.21 -23.58 -10.33
CA ASP A 34 9.86 -24.27 -11.44
C ASP A 34 10.74 -23.25 -12.21
N TYR A 35 11.98 -23.16 -11.79
CA TYR A 35 12.94 -22.20 -12.35
C TYR A 35 13.20 -22.42 -13.84
N ALA A 36 13.24 -23.69 -14.28
CA ALA A 36 13.45 -24.01 -15.69
C ALA A 36 12.32 -23.47 -16.56
N ARG A 37 11.05 -23.65 -16.11
CA ARG A 37 9.88 -23.11 -16.81
C ARG A 37 9.87 -21.58 -16.86
N LEU A 38 10.41 -20.94 -15.83
CA LEU A 38 10.51 -19.48 -15.76
C LEU A 38 11.73 -18.94 -16.52
N GLY A 39 12.59 -19.80 -17.06
CA GLY A 39 13.81 -19.42 -17.78
C GLY A 39 14.88 -18.79 -16.89
N ILE A 40 14.91 -19.13 -15.59
CA ILE A 40 15.88 -18.65 -14.63
C ILE A 40 16.57 -19.80 -13.90
N SER A 41 17.78 -19.56 -13.37
CA SER A 41 18.55 -20.58 -12.63
C SER A 41 18.19 -20.68 -11.15
N GLY A 42 17.52 -19.66 -10.61
CA GLY A 42 17.13 -19.55 -9.21
C GLY A 42 16.57 -18.16 -8.90
N LEU A 43 16.36 -17.87 -7.61
CA LEU A 43 15.91 -16.54 -7.17
C LEU A 43 17.08 -15.56 -7.23
N SER A 44 16.88 -14.42 -7.89
CA SER A 44 17.81 -13.29 -7.82
C SER A 44 17.68 -12.53 -6.49
N GLU A 45 18.69 -11.68 -6.17
CA GLU A 45 18.63 -10.80 -5.01
C GLU A 45 17.45 -9.83 -5.09
N ASP A 46 17.10 -9.36 -6.28
CA ASP A 46 15.94 -8.48 -6.49
C ASP A 46 14.61 -9.19 -6.19
N MET A 47 14.48 -10.46 -6.62
CA MET A 47 13.31 -11.27 -6.28
C MET A 47 13.19 -11.52 -4.78
N LEU A 48 14.31 -11.82 -4.12
CA LEU A 48 14.34 -11.99 -2.66
C LEU A 48 13.98 -10.67 -1.94
N SER A 49 14.48 -9.55 -2.42
CA SER A 49 14.15 -8.22 -1.91
C SER A 49 12.68 -7.90 -2.10
N LEU A 50 12.10 -8.24 -3.25
CA LEU A 50 10.67 -8.10 -3.50
C LEU A 50 9.83 -8.96 -2.53
N PHE A 51 10.22 -10.20 -2.28
CA PHE A 51 9.51 -11.06 -1.32
C PHE A 51 9.59 -10.51 0.11
N LYS A 52 10.76 -10.03 0.53
CA LYS A 52 10.93 -9.34 1.82
C LYS A 52 10.01 -8.11 1.89
N LYS A 53 10.02 -7.26 0.85
CA LYS A 53 9.15 -6.09 0.76
C LYS A 53 7.69 -6.47 0.94
N ARG A 54 7.20 -7.54 0.30
CA ARG A 54 5.81 -7.98 0.45
C ARG A 54 5.44 -8.37 1.88
N VAL A 55 6.37 -8.92 2.66
CA VAL A 55 6.13 -9.21 4.07
C VAL A 55 6.02 -7.92 4.89
N TYR A 56 6.82 -6.90 4.58
CA TYR A 56 6.70 -5.57 5.18
C TYR A 56 5.38 -4.88 4.78
N ASP A 57 4.99 -4.98 3.50
CA ASP A 57 3.71 -4.47 3.00
C ASP A 57 2.53 -5.05 3.83
N VAL A 58 2.52 -6.38 4.03
CA VAL A 58 1.49 -7.04 4.86
C VAL A 58 1.52 -6.53 6.30
N SER A 59 2.70 -6.31 6.87
CA SER A 59 2.84 -5.79 8.24
C SER A 59 2.24 -4.38 8.40
N ALA A 60 2.39 -3.54 7.37
CA ALA A 60 1.88 -2.17 7.37
C ALA A 60 0.35 -2.06 7.44
N ILE A 61 -0.34 -3.02 6.81
CA ILE A 61 -1.79 -2.99 6.59
C ILE A 61 -2.57 -3.96 7.48
N THR A 62 -1.86 -4.80 8.23
CA THR A 62 -2.46 -5.78 9.14
C THR A 62 -2.68 -5.13 10.51
N ASP A 63 -3.77 -5.51 11.19
CA ASP A 63 -4.05 -5.03 12.54
C ASP A 63 -2.89 -5.30 13.50
N LYS A 64 -2.56 -4.33 14.34
CA LYS A 64 -1.42 -4.38 15.28
C LYS A 64 -1.44 -5.56 16.26
N THR A 65 -2.57 -6.20 16.45
CA THR A 65 -2.71 -7.41 17.29
C THR A 65 -2.13 -8.65 16.62
N ILE A 66 -1.96 -8.61 15.29
CA ILE A 66 -1.40 -9.70 14.48
C ILE A 66 0.10 -9.49 14.29
N LYS A 67 0.88 -10.50 14.64
CA LYS A 67 2.34 -10.46 14.49
C LYS A 67 2.75 -11.03 13.13
N VAL A 68 3.28 -10.19 12.27
CA VAL A 68 3.89 -10.60 11.00
C VAL A 68 5.35 -10.97 11.24
N LYS A 69 5.79 -12.09 10.68
CA LYS A 69 7.16 -12.60 10.84
C LYS A 69 7.79 -12.88 9.49
N LEU A 70 9.07 -12.57 9.37
CA LEU A 70 9.94 -12.95 8.27
C LEU A 70 11.04 -13.88 8.81
N ASN A 71 11.13 -15.10 8.29
CA ASN A 71 12.10 -16.10 8.75
C ASN A 71 12.09 -16.32 10.28
N GLY A 72 10.89 -16.31 10.88
CA GLY A 72 10.72 -16.51 12.33
C GLY A 72 10.87 -15.23 13.18
N GLN A 73 11.48 -14.18 12.67
CA GLN A 73 11.65 -12.90 13.37
C GLN A 73 10.45 -11.97 13.12
N VAL A 74 10.02 -11.25 14.16
CA VAL A 74 8.94 -10.26 14.04
C VAL A 74 9.43 -9.08 13.21
N VAL A 75 8.65 -8.70 12.20
CA VAL A 75 8.93 -7.53 11.36
C VAL A 75 8.82 -6.26 12.25
N PRO A 76 9.82 -5.36 12.24
CA PRO A 76 9.85 -4.17 13.07
C PRO A 76 8.97 -3.02 12.52
N CYS A 77 7.85 -3.36 11.90
CA CYS A 77 6.86 -2.44 11.38
C CYS A 77 5.48 -2.91 11.84
N LYS A 78 4.76 -2.10 12.63
CA LYS A 78 3.51 -2.52 13.30
C LYS A 78 2.27 -1.78 12.79
N ASN A 79 2.45 -0.75 12.00
CA ASN A 79 1.37 0.10 11.49
C ASN A 79 1.83 0.86 10.25
N PHE A 80 0.89 1.54 9.62
CA PHE A 80 1.13 2.28 8.39
C PHE A 80 2.08 3.47 8.57
N GLU A 81 2.06 4.17 9.72
CA GLU A 81 3.00 5.26 9.97
C GLU A 81 4.45 4.78 10.03
N GLN A 82 4.73 3.66 10.72
CA GLN A 82 6.06 3.06 10.76
C GLN A 82 6.51 2.52 9.39
N TYR A 83 5.56 2.09 8.57
CA TYR A 83 5.85 1.71 7.20
C TYR A 83 6.28 2.91 6.35
N ILE A 84 5.64 4.06 6.53
CA ILE A 84 6.04 5.31 5.88
C ILE A 84 7.47 5.70 6.27
N ASP A 85 7.87 5.48 7.54
CA ASP A 85 9.24 5.72 8.02
C ASP A 85 10.29 4.94 7.21
N LEU A 86 9.94 3.77 6.67
CA LEU A 86 10.86 2.97 5.84
C LEU A 86 11.17 3.62 4.48
N TYR A 87 10.30 4.49 3.99
CA TYR A 87 10.48 5.20 2.71
C TYR A 87 11.15 6.57 2.88
N VAL A 88 10.77 7.30 3.90
CA VAL A 88 11.11 8.73 4.01
C VAL A 88 11.83 9.09 5.31
N GLY A 89 12.19 8.10 6.13
CA GLY A 89 12.80 8.31 7.44
C GLY A 89 11.77 8.70 8.50
N SER A 90 12.26 9.09 9.68
CA SER A 90 11.40 9.48 10.79
C SER A 90 10.67 10.82 10.53
N LYS A 91 9.67 11.15 11.35
CA LYS A 91 9.00 12.47 11.28
C LYS A 91 9.91 13.65 11.52
N THR A 92 11.05 13.44 12.19
CA THR A 92 12.07 14.46 12.40
C THR A 92 12.94 14.68 11.17
N ASP A 93 13.16 13.63 10.38
CA ASP A 93 13.95 13.69 9.15
C ASP A 93 13.14 14.27 7.99
N THR A 94 11.93 13.76 7.82
CA THR A 94 11.02 14.22 6.75
C THR A 94 9.66 14.59 7.31
N LYS A 95 9.33 15.89 7.19
CA LYS A 95 8.01 16.40 7.58
C LYS A 95 6.92 15.73 6.75
N ARG A 96 5.90 15.24 7.43
CA ARG A 96 4.72 14.67 6.79
C ARG A 96 3.46 14.95 7.57
N VAL A 97 2.34 14.96 6.87
CA VAL A 97 1.01 15.04 7.47
C VAL A 97 0.35 13.69 7.29
N TYR A 98 -0.19 13.15 8.38
CA TYR A 98 -0.91 11.89 8.42
C TYR A 98 -2.33 12.14 8.89
N GLU A 99 -3.30 11.42 8.31
CA GLU A 99 -4.69 11.45 8.71
C GLU A 99 -5.33 10.08 8.50
N GLN A 100 -6.16 9.69 9.45
CA GLN A 100 -7.09 8.57 9.31
C GLN A 100 -8.49 9.10 9.56
N THR A 101 -9.31 9.21 8.51
CA THR A 101 -10.66 9.78 8.58
C THR A 101 -11.69 8.78 9.06
N ASP A 102 -11.50 7.50 8.73
CA ASP A 102 -12.26 6.37 9.25
C ASP A 102 -11.42 5.08 9.14
N PRO A 103 -11.90 3.93 9.63
CA PRO A 103 -11.15 2.67 9.54
C PRO A 103 -10.79 2.22 8.13
N ARG A 104 -11.53 2.68 7.11
CA ARG A 104 -11.32 2.30 5.70
C ARG A 104 -10.37 3.22 4.94
N TRP A 105 -10.02 4.40 5.50
CA TRP A 105 -9.19 5.40 4.82
C TRP A 105 -8.10 5.94 5.73
N GLU A 106 -6.88 5.69 5.35
CA GLU A 106 -5.67 6.12 6.05
C GLU A 106 -4.66 6.62 5.03
N TYR A 107 -4.15 7.84 5.21
CA TYR A 107 -3.24 8.45 4.24
C TYR A 107 -2.27 9.43 4.89
N ALA A 108 -1.14 9.62 4.22
CA ALA A 108 -0.15 10.62 4.56
C ALA A 108 0.42 11.27 3.31
N VAL A 109 0.89 12.49 3.47
CA VAL A 109 1.55 13.27 2.43
C VAL A 109 2.84 13.86 2.97
N CYS A 110 3.91 13.76 2.19
CA CYS A 110 5.16 14.50 2.37
C CYS A 110 5.57 15.17 1.05
N LEU A 111 6.63 15.97 1.08
CA LEU A 111 7.21 16.50 -0.14
C LEU A 111 7.90 15.38 -0.92
N ALA A 112 7.75 15.39 -2.24
CA ALA A 112 8.43 14.47 -3.14
C ALA A 112 9.93 14.80 -3.18
N PRO A 113 10.82 13.81 -3.12
CA PRO A 113 12.27 14.07 -3.04
C PRO A 113 12.86 14.67 -4.31
N ASN A 114 12.22 14.48 -5.49
CA ASN A 114 12.74 14.88 -6.79
C ASN A 114 11.77 15.75 -7.59
N ASP A 115 10.84 16.46 -6.95
CA ASP A 115 9.77 17.23 -7.61
C ASP A 115 9.00 16.41 -8.67
N GLU A 116 8.82 15.11 -8.40
CA GLU A 116 8.05 14.20 -9.22
C GLU A 116 7.03 13.47 -8.33
N PHE A 117 5.77 13.46 -8.74
CA PHE A 117 4.72 12.77 -7.99
C PHE A 117 5.03 11.31 -7.77
N GLN A 118 5.05 10.89 -6.52
CA GLN A 118 5.21 9.51 -6.12
C GLN A 118 4.03 9.04 -5.28
N GLN A 119 3.76 7.74 -5.32
CA GLN A 119 2.73 7.16 -4.47
C GLN A 119 3.09 5.75 -4.01
N VAL A 120 2.63 5.43 -2.80
CA VAL A 120 2.63 4.08 -2.25
C VAL A 120 1.21 3.81 -1.77
N SER A 121 0.49 2.92 -2.45
CA SER A 121 -0.91 2.72 -2.12
C SER A 121 -1.32 1.26 -2.01
N PHE A 122 -2.37 1.04 -1.21
CA PHE A 122 -2.96 -0.27 -0.94
C PHE A 122 -4.47 -0.21 -1.04
N VAL A 123 -5.06 -1.25 -1.63
CA VAL A 123 -6.49 -1.50 -1.65
C VAL A 123 -6.76 -2.89 -1.10
N ASN A 124 -7.55 -3.00 -0.03
CA ASN A 124 -7.87 -4.27 0.64
C ASN A 124 -6.62 -5.12 0.92
N GLY A 125 -5.54 -4.48 1.36
CA GLY A 125 -4.28 -5.15 1.64
C GLY A 125 -3.41 -5.47 0.42
N ILE A 126 -3.80 -5.07 -0.78
CA ILE A 126 -3.04 -5.32 -2.01
C ILE A 126 -2.27 -4.06 -2.38
N TYR A 127 -0.97 -4.18 -2.59
CA TYR A 127 -0.12 -3.09 -3.06
C TYR A 127 -0.44 -2.73 -4.52
N THR A 128 -0.87 -1.50 -4.75
CA THR A 128 -1.22 -0.96 -6.07
C THR A 128 -0.09 -0.10 -6.61
N SER A 129 0.92 -0.75 -7.23
CA SER A 129 2.15 -0.08 -7.67
C SER A 129 1.91 1.03 -8.71
N LYS A 130 0.88 0.89 -9.52
CA LYS A 130 0.46 1.89 -10.52
C LYS A 130 -0.63 2.84 -10.01
N GLY A 131 -1.07 2.67 -8.74
CA GLY A 131 -2.14 3.49 -8.18
C GLY A 131 -3.52 3.14 -8.72
N GLY A 132 -4.23 4.12 -9.25
CA GLY A 132 -5.57 3.99 -9.79
C GLY A 132 -6.57 4.96 -9.17
N LYS A 133 -7.86 4.69 -9.31
CA LYS A 133 -8.96 5.61 -8.97
C LYS A 133 -8.97 6.06 -7.50
N HIS A 134 -8.51 5.27 -6.56
CA HIS A 134 -8.39 5.66 -5.14
C HIS A 134 -7.31 6.74 -4.94
N VAL A 135 -6.18 6.63 -5.62
CA VAL A 135 -5.10 7.63 -5.59
C VAL A 135 -5.59 8.95 -6.21
N GLU A 136 -6.21 8.87 -7.40
CA GLU A 136 -6.80 10.04 -8.05
C GLU A 136 -7.85 10.72 -7.15
N TYR A 137 -8.69 9.94 -6.48
CA TYR A 137 -9.76 10.43 -5.62
C TYR A 137 -9.23 11.29 -4.45
N ILE A 138 -8.19 10.83 -3.76
CA ILE A 138 -7.57 11.59 -2.66
C ILE A 138 -6.74 12.76 -3.19
N MET A 139 -5.90 12.53 -4.21
CA MET A 139 -5.04 13.59 -4.76
C MET A 139 -5.82 14.75 -5.36
N ASN A 140 -6.91 14.48 -6.07
CA ASN A 140 -7.75 15.56 -6.63
C ASN A 140 -8.37 16.45 -5.55
N GLN A 141 -8.76 15.88 -4.40
CA GLN A 141 -9.23 16.67 -3.27
C GLN A 141 -8.10 17.53 -2.68
N ILE A 142 -6.94 16.93 -2.45
CA ILE A 142 -5.75 17.63 -1.91
C ILE A 142 -5.36 18.79 -2.81
N ILE A 143 -5.16 18.53 -4.09
CA ILE A 143 -4.73 19.53 -5.06
C ILE A 143 -5.74 20.67 -5.16
N ARG A 144 -7.02 20.36 -5.33
CA ARG A 144 -8.07 21.38 -5.43
C ARG A 144 -8.13 22.27 -4.19
N LYS A 145 -8.09 21.67 -2.99
CA LYS A 145 -8.13 22.41 -1.73
C LYS A 145 -6.84 23.23 -1.53
N LEU A 146 -5.66 22.71 -1.90
CA LEU A 146 -4.41 23.46 -1.83
C LEU A 146 -4.41 24.66 -2.80
N CYS A 147 -4.88 24.52 -4.03
CA CYS A 147 -5.03 25.65 -4.96
C CYS A 147 -5.87 26.77 -4.35
N VAL A 148 -7.02 26.42 -3.77
CA VAL A 148 -7.91 27.38 -3.11
C VAL A 148 -7.22 28.03 -1.91
N TYR A 149 -6.58 27.25 -1.05
CA TYR A 149 -5.89 27.75 0.14
C TYR A 149 -4.75 28.72 -0.23
N ILE A 150 -3.89 28.35 -1.20
CA ILE A 150 -2.76 29.18 -1.65
C ILE A 150 -3.29 30.48 -2.25
N LYS A 151 -4.31 30.42 -3.10
CA LYS A 151 -4.95 31.62 -3.68
C LYS A 151 -5.50 32.56 -2.61
N GLN A 152 -6.15 32.02 -1.59
CA GLN A 152 -6.72 32.83 -0.50
C GLN A 152 -5.65 33.47 0.38
N LYS A 153 -4.60 32.72 0.73
CA LYS A 153 -3.55 33.16 1.68
C LYS A 153 -2.43 33.95 1.04
N LYS A 154 -1.96 33.52 -0.13
CA LYS A 154 -0.80 34.14 -0.80
C LYS A 154 -1.19 35.03 -2.01
N LYS A 155 -2.49 35.02 -2.41
CA LYS A 155 -2.99 35.76 -3.58
C LYS A 155 -2.32 35.33 -4.90
N VAL A 156 -1.84 34.10 -5.00
CA VAL A 156 -1.16 33.52 -6.18
C VAL A 156 -2.00 32.38 -6.72
N ASP A 157 -2.17 32.34 -8.03
CA ASP A 157 -2.76 31.19 -8.72
C ASP A 157 -1.67 30.16 -9.05
N VAL A 158 -1.82 28.92 -8.59
CA VAL A 158 -0.86 27.84 -8.83
C VAL A 158 -1.50 26.78 -9.70
N LYS A 159 -0.74 26.25 -10.65
CA LYS A 159 -1.19 25.15 -11.53
C LYS A 159 -1.35 23.85 -10.71
N PRO A 160 -2.44 23.09 -10.88
CA PRO A 160 -2.65 21.81 -10.22
C PRO A 160 -1.50 20.79 -10.40
N THR A 161 -0.89 20.77 -11.59
CA THR A 161 0.26 19.91 -11.91
C THR A 161 1.47 20.22 -11.05
N THR A 162 1.79 21.49 -10.86
CA THR A 162 2.93 21.93 -10.05
C THR A 162 2.77 21.51 -8.58
N ILE A 163 1.53 21.58 -8.04
CA ILE A 163 1.27 21.08 -6.70
C ILE A 163 1.44 19.55 -6.64
N LYS A 164 0.90 18.84 -7.65
CA LYS A 164 0.97 17.38 -7.69
C LYS A 164 2.43 16.88 -7.71
N GLU A 165 3.27 17.48 -8.53
CA GLU A 165 4.68 17.10 -8.70
C GLU A 165 5.47 17.22 -7.39
N GLN A 166 5.12 18.16 -6.52
CA GLN A 166 5.80 18.36 -5.24
C GLN A 166 5.38 17.37 -4.13
N LEU A 167 4.44 16.47 -4.40
CA LEU A 167 3.85 15.63 -3.36
C LEU A 167 4.15 14.14 -3.55
N MET A 168 4.41 13.47 -2.44
CA MET A 168 4.40 12.01 -2.33
C MET A 168 3.24 11.58 -1.45
N LEU A 169 2.39 10.69 -1.98
CA LEU A 169 1.21 10.16 -1.28
C LEU A 169 1.45 8.73 -0.78
N PHE A 170 1.14 8.49 0.47
CA PHE A 170 0.93 7.17 1.04
C PHE A 170 -0.56 6.98 1.31
N LEU A 171 -1.15 5.88 0.84
CA LEU A 171 -2.59 5.66 0.94
C LEU A 171 -2.91 4.19 1.20
N ARG A 172 -3.77 3.96 2.18
CA ARG A 172 -4.39 2.68 2.42
C ARG A 172 -5.90 2.86 2.44
N CYS A 173 -6.64 2.01 1.70
CA CYS A 173 -8.09 2.03 1.73
C CYS A 173 -8.71 0.65 1.58
N ASP A 174 -9.94 0.51 2.09
CA ASP A 174 -10.77 -0.67 1.92
C ASP A 174 -11.99 -0.32 1.06
N ILE A 175 -12.13 -1.01 -0.07
CA ILE A 175 -13.11 -0.77 -1.11
C ILE A 175 -13.98 -2.02 -1.30
N GLU A 176 -15.28 -1.83 -1.47
CA GLU A 176 -16.19 -2.93 -1.71
C GLU A 176 -16.06 -3.43 -3.16
N ASN A 177 -15.93 -4.76 -3.30
CA ASN A 177 -15.85 -5.43 -4.61
C ASN A 177 -14.88 -4.75 -5.59
N PRO A 178 -13.58 -4.56 -5.23
CA PRO A 178 -12.64 -3.86 -6.07
C PRO A 178 -12.40 -4.60 -7.39
N SER A 179 -12.34 -3.85 -8.49
CA SER A 179 -11.93 -4.32 -9.80
C SER A 179 -10.57 -3.72 -10.15
N PHE A 180 -9.67 -4.54 -10.67
CA PHE A 180 -8.31 -4.16 -11.06
C PHE A 180 -8.11 -4.34 -12.56
N ASN A 181 -7.22 -3.55 -13.15
CA ASN A 181 -6.96 -3.57 -14.59
C ASN A 181 -6.12 -4.79 -15.04
N SER A 182 -5.51 -5.50 -14.08
CA SER A 182 -4.68 -6.68 -14.35
C SER A 182 -4.82 -7.76 -13.26
N GLN A 183 -4.39 -8.98 -13.56
CA GLN A 183 -4.34 -10.07 -12.59
C GLN A 183 -3.31 -9.81 -11.46
N THR A 184 -2.27 -9.03 -11.72
CA THR A 184 -1.30 -8.61 -10.70
C THR A 184 -1.87 -7.58 -9.72
N LYS A 185 -3.05 -7.01 -10.04
CA LYS A 185 -3.80 -6.06 -9.19
C LYS A 185 -3.01 -4.79 -8.87
N ASP A 186 -2.18 -4.36 -9.80
CA ASP A 186 -1.28 -3.23 -9.65
C ASP A 186 -1.97 -1.86 -9.84
N GLU A 187 -3.18 -1.85 -10.40
CA GLU A 187 -3.98 -0.63 -10.61
C GLU A 187 -5.47 -0.85 -10.33
N LEU A 188 -6.04 0.02 -9.48
CA LEU A 188 -7.48 -0.01 -9.19
C LEU A 188 -8.29 0.68 -10.28
N GLY A 189 -9.19 -0.09 -10.93
CA GLY A 189 -10.11 0.41 -11.95
C GLY A 189 -11.50 0.82 -11.44
N THR A 190 -11.89 0.41 -10.23
CA THR A 190 -13.20 0.67 -9.66
C THR A 190 -13.51 2.17 -9.63
N ALA A 191 -14.67 2.57 -10.17
CA ALA A 191 -15.11 3.96 -10.15
C ALA A 191 -15.47 4.43 -8.73
N VAL A 192 -15.17 5.68 -8.39
CA VAL A 192 -15.38 6.29 -7.07
C VAL A 192 -16.77 6.05 -6.46
N PRO A 193 -17.89 6.20 -7.21
CA PRO A 193 -19.23 5.93 -6.67
C PRO A 193 -19.48 4.48 -6.20
N LYS A 194 -18.62 3.55 -6.60
CA LYS A 194 -18.68 2.13 -6.25
C LYS A 194 -17.73 1.70 -5.15
N PHE A 195 -17.09 2.64 -4.46
CA PHE A 195 -16.13 2.33 -3.38
C PHE A 195 -16.78 1.73 -2.14
N GLY A 196 -18.09 1.93 -1.94
CA GLY A 196 -18.80 1.51 -0.73
C GLY A 196 -18.47 2.33 0.51
N SER A 197 -17.61 3.33 0.37
CA SER A 197 -17.24 4.31 1.40
C SER A 197 -16.80 5.63 0.74
N SER A 198 -16.81 6.70 1.52
CA SER A 198 -16.32 8.01 1.09
C SER A 198 -15.24 8.51 2.04
N CYS A 199 -14.31 9.30 1.52
CA CYS A 199 -13.28 9.96 2.29
C CYS A 199 -13.26 11.44 1.92
N THR A 200 -13.35 12.30 2.92
CA THR A 200 -13.21 13.76 2.74
C THR A 200 -11.92 14.20 3.42
N VAL A 201 -10.99 14.71 2.63
CA VAL A 201 -9.74 15.28 3.17
C VAL A 201 -10.07 16.53 3.98
N SER A 202 -9.59 16.58 5.23
CA SER A 202 -9.90 17.68 6.14
C SER A 202 -9.15 18.97 5.76
N ASP A 203 -9.74 20.13 6.10
CA ASP A 203 -9.07 21.42 5.87
C ASP A 203 -7.84 21.58 6.76
N GLY A 204 -7.86 21.00 7.98
CA GLY A 204 -6.69 20.95 8.86
C GLY A 204 -5.53 20.17 8.27
N PHE A 205 -5.80 19.10 7.52
CA PHE A 205 -4.78 18.35 6.77
C PHE A 205 -4.15 19.23 5.69
N ILE A 206 -4.96 19.97 4.93
CA ILE A 206 -4.51 20.88 3.87
C ILE A 206 -3.64 22.02 4.44
N GLU A 207 -4.03 22.63 5.55
CA GLU A 207 -3.23 23.66 6.21
C GLU A 207 -1.86 23.15 6.65
N LYS A 208 -1.79 21.93 7.17
CA LYS A 208 -0.52 21.30 7.57
C LYS A 208 0.37 21.03 6.35
N ILE A 209 -0.18 20.56 5.24
CA ILE A 209 0.57 20.37 3.99
C ILE A 209 1.12 21.71 3.49
N ALA A 210 0.31 22.74 3.45
CA ALA A 210 0.76 24.07 3.02
C ALA A 210 1.92 24.61 3.89
N LYS A 211 1.94 24.29 5.19
CA LYS A 211 3.03 24.66 6.11
C LYS A 211 4.33 23.84 5.93
N MET A 212 4.29 22.73 5.18
CA MET A 212 5.52 21.97 4.88
C MET A 212 6.39 22.63 3.79
N GLY A 213 5.87 23.63 3.11
CA GLY A 213 6.61 24.34 2.07
C GLY A 213 6.19 23.98 0.65
N VAL A 214 4.99 23.45 0.46
CA VAL A 214 4.36 23.36 -0.86
C VAL A 214 4.13 24.78 -1.34
N MET A 215 5.11 25.30 -2.13
CA MET A 215 5.28 26.67 -2.65
C MET A 215 5.40 27.77 -1.63
#